data_2a0f8ee4436816012de64c46b9010bcf
#
_entry.id   2a0f8ee4436816012de64c46b9010bcf
#
_cell.length_a   1.000
_cell.length_b   1.000
_cell.length_c   1.000
_cell.angle_alpha   90.00
_cell.angle_beta   90.00
_cell.angle_gamma   90.00
#
_symmetry.space_group_name_H-M   'P 1'
#
loop_
_entity.id
_entity.type
_entity.pdbx_description
1 polymer ?
#
loop_
_entity_poly.entity_id
_entity_poly.type
_entity_poly.pdbx_seq_one_letter_code
_entity_poly.pdbx_strand_id
1 'polypeptide(L)'
;GNILNAISFGGFNSLFGIGGNAKEVQETIDRLTNRNETLQTAIEELTDEMKASRGMKSVESYKEAVKYQEEVNKNYLQIAKEQAGYHKSHGSWQHYLKWTDEMLEHARKATGMQDFSGTDSLWNLTPEQMKALRSDVWLWDIMESSGKGGYGERVTDKLDDYIEQAGKLEELTDSLYEGLIGMSFDSMYDSFVSSLMDMEKSAEDFADDISKYFMQAMLSNAIGERFSDKLRAWYDKFGEAMKDDGTLDNNERKELMDEYMGYVDEAMKLRDELAAATGYDKISHCLLYTSDAA
;
A
#
# COMPACT_ATOMS: atom_id res chain seq x y z
N GLY A 1 -24.54 -17.25 -5.09
CA GLY A 1 -24.59 -18.68 -5.48
C GLY A 1 -23.30 -19.11 -6.11
N ASN A 2 -22.51 -19.88 -5.38
CA ASN A 2 -21.45 -20.81 -5.77
C ASN A 2 -20.76 -20.65 -7.15
N ILE A 3 -19.75 -19.80 -7.20
CA ILE A 3 -18.72 -19.80 -8.27
C ILE A 3 -17.52 -20.73 -7.92
N LEU A 4 -17.55 -21.39 -6.77
CA LEU A 4 -16.43 -22.17 -6.22
C LEU A 4 -16.19 -23.55 -6.83
N ASN A 5 -16.86 -23.95 -7.92
CA ASN A 5 -16.81 -25.34 -8.37
C ASN A 5 -16.39 -25.61 -9.82
N ALA A 6 -15.74 -24.73 -10.50
CA ALA A 6 -15.25 -25.05 -11.83
C ALA A 6 -13.95 -24.33 -12.16
N ILE A 7 -12.84 -24.98 -11.93
CA ILE A 7 -11.70 -24.90 -12.86
C ILE A 7 -10.76 -26.08 -12.53
N SER A 8 -10.82 -27.09 -13.37
CA SER A 8 -9.84 -28.17 -13.49
C SER A 8 -8.80 -27.69 -14.51
N PHE A 9 -7.57 -27.50 -14.10
CA PHE A 9 -6.45 -27.26 -15.01
C PHE A 9 -5.48 -28.43 -14.96
N GLY A 10 -5.42 -29.14 -16.08
CA GLY A 10 -4.35 -30.09 -16.37
C GLY A 10 -3.19 -29.38 -17.03
N GLY A 11 -1.97 -29.74 -16.61
CA GLY A 11 -0.81 -29.66 -17.45
C GLY A 11 0.34 -28.77 -17.01
N PHE A 12 1.14 -29.21 -16.04
CA PHE A 12 2.58 -29.01 -16.04
C PHE A 12 3.28 -30.21 -15.44
N ASN A 13 3.31 -31.29 -16.21
CA ASN A 13 4.19 -32.40 -15.91
C ASN A 13 5.44 -32.29 -16.79
N SER A 14 6.55 -32.13 -16.17
CA SER A 14 7.89 -32.54 -16.57
C SER A 14 8.97 -31.48 -16.44
N LEU A 15 9.47 -31.23 -15.23
CA LEU A 15 10.83 -30.73 -15.11
C LEU A 15 11.62 -31.22 -13.88
N PHE A 16 11.03 -32.05 -13.00
CA PHE A 16 11.73 -32.49 -11.80
C PHE A 16 11.71 -34.02 -11.63
N GLY A 17 12.75 -34.67 -12.11
CA GLY A 17 13.07 -36.03 -11.73
C GLY A 17 13.64 -36.07 -10.31
N ILE A 18 12.79 -36.02 -9.29
CA ILE A 18 13.14 -36.30 -7.89
C ILE A 18 11.98 -37.03 -7.23
N GLY A 19 12.29 -38.05 -6.46
CA GLY A 19 11.39 -39.13 -5.97
C GLY A 19 10.07 -38.69 -5.34
N GLY A 20 9.22 -39.66 -5.03
CA GLY A 20 7.79 -39.64 -4.70
C GLY A 20 7.19 -38.46 -3.95
N ASN A 21 7.97 -37.66 -3.20
CA ASN A 21 7.51 -36.44 -2.50
C ASN A 21 7.41 -35.20 -3.42
N ALA A 22 8.11 -35.16 -4.55
CA ALA A 22 8.10 -33.97 -5.42
C ALA A 22 6.75 -33.75 -6.10
N LYS A 23 6.04 -34.83 -6.41
CA LYS A 23 4.71 -34.77 -7.01
C LYS A 23 3.68 -34.21 -6.02
N GLU A 24 3.69 -34.69 -4.79
CA GLU A 24 2.78 -34.20 -3.73
C GLU A 24 3.02 -32.72 -3.40
N VAL A 25 4.28 -32.30 -3.37
CA VAL A 25 4.67 -30.89 -3.18
C VAL A 25 4.14 -30.04 -4.33
N GLN A 26 4.35 -30.44 -5.58
CA GLN A 26 3.85 -29.71 -6.74
C GLN A 26 2.32 -29.64 -6.77
N GLU A 27 1.63 -30.75 -6.51
CA GLU A 27 0.17 -30.78 -6.41
C GLU A 27 -0.35 -29.83 -5.31
N THR A 28 0.37 -29.70 -4.19
CA THR A 28 0.01 -28.78 -3.12
C THR A 28 0.23 -27.33 -3.56
N ILE A 29 1.36 -27.01 -4.20
CA ILE A 29 1.65 -25.69 -4.74
C ILE A 29 0.59 -25.29 -5.76
N ASP A 30 0.28 -26.16 -6.73
CA ASP A 30 -0.72 -25.91 -7.77
C ASP A 30 -2.11 -25.64 -7.16
N ARG A 31 -2.52 -26.41 -6.16
CA ARG A 31 -3.80 -26.21 -5.46
C ARG A 31 -3.85 -24.87 -4.72
N LEU A 32 -2.77 -24.49 -4.04
CA LEU A 32 -2.70 -23.22 -3.32
C LEU A 32 -2.67 -22.02 -4.29
N THR A 33 -1.95 -22.14 -5.40
CA THR A 33 -1.91 -21.12 -6.46
C THR A 33 -3.31 -20.90 -7.06
N ASN A 34 -4.00 -21.95 -7.45
CA ASN A 34 -5.36 -21.85 -7.98
C ASN A 34 -6.34 -21.27 -6.93
N ARG A 35 -6.15 -21.59 -5.66
CA ARG A 35 -6.94 -21.00 -4.57
C ARG A 35 -6.69 -19.51 -4.46
N ASN A 36 -5.43 -19.06 -4.56
CA ASN A 36 -5.07 -17.65 -4.53
C ASN A 36 -5.69 -16.87 -5.69
N GLU A 37 -5.66 -17.38 -6.90
CA GLU A 37 -6.31 -16.76 -8.06
C GLU A 37 -7.81 -16.54 -7.82
N THR A 38 -8.50 -17.54 -7.25
CA THR A 38 -9.92 -17.44 -6.92
C THR A 38 -10.17 -16.37 -5.84
N LEU A 39 -9.33 -16.35 -4.81
CA LEU A 39 -9.44 -15.36 -3.72
C LEU A 39 -9.15 -13.94 -4.21
N GLN A 40 -8.14 -13.78 -5.05
CA GLN A 40 -7.80 -12.47 -5.63
C GLN A 40 -8.94 -11.90 -6.48
N THR A 41 -9.58 -12.73 -7.31
CA THR A 41 -10.79 -12.32 -8.06
C THR A 41 -11.92 -11.89 -7.11
N ALA A 42 -12.15 -12.65 -6.03
CA ALA A 42 -13.17 -12.28 -5.05
C ALA A 42 -12.83 -10.98 -4.29
N ILE A 43 -11.54 -10.75 -4.02
CA ILE A 43 -11.06 -9.49 -3.40
C ILE A 43 -11.30 -8.30 -4.33
N GLU A 44 -11.02 -8.46 -5.63
CA GLU A 44 -11.29 -7.41 -6.63
C GLU A 44 -12.78 -7.05 -6.68
N GLU A 45 -13.68 -8.04 -6.74
CA GLU A 45 -15.13 -7.83 -6.70
C GLU A 45 -15.58 -7.11 -5.41
N LEU A 46 -15.04 -7.51 -4.25
CA LEU A 46 -15.35 -6.87 -2.98
C LEU A 46 -14.79 -5.44 -2.90
N THR A 47 -13.63 -5.18 -3.51
CA THR A 47 -13.03 -3.85 -3.58
C THR A 47 -13.89 -2.90 -4.41
N ASP A 48 -14.37 -3.36 -5.56
CA ASP A 48 -15.31 -2.61 -6.38
C ASP A 48 -16.62 -2.34 -5.62
N GLU A 49 -17.11 -3.31 -4.88
CA GLU A 49 -18.30 -3.15 -4.04
C GLU A 49 -18.07 -2.15 -2.90
N MET A 50 -16.90 -2.14 -2.24
CA MET A 50 -16.55 -1.14 -1.23
C MET A 50 -16.63 0.28 -1.77
N LYS A 51 -16.06 0.51 -2.95
CA LYS A 51 -16.04 1.83 -3.60
C LYS A 51 -17.42 2.26 -4.11
N ALA A 52 -18.23 1.33 -4.58
CA ALA A 52 -19.58 1.59 -5.08
C ALA A 52 -20.63 1.73 -3.97
N SER A 53 -20.38 1.16 -2.80
CA SER A 53 -21.30 1.16 -1.65
C SER A 53 -21.06 2.35 -0.71
N ARG A 54 -21.89 2.47 0.31
CA ARG A 54 -21.76 3.46 1.39
C ARG A 54 -22.09 2.81 2.72
N GLY A 55 -21.47 3.32 3.79
CA GLY A 55 -21.75 2.91 5.16
C GLY A 55 -21.47 1.45 5.43
N MET A 56 -22.33 0.78 6.18
CA MET A 56 -22.12 -0.60 6.66
C MET A 56 -21.84 -1.63 5.57
N LYS A 57 -22.39 -1.46 4.36
CA LYS A 57 -22.14 -2.40 3.26
C LYS A 57 -20.67 -2.39 2.82
N SER A 58 -20.05 -1.22 2.76
CA SER A 58 -18.60 -1.10 2.48
C SER A 58 -17.77 -1.76 3.58
N VAL A 59 -18.18 -1.64 4.85
CA VAL A 59 -17.50 -2.28 5.99
C VAL A 59 -17.61 -3.80 5.94
N GLU A 60 -18.75 -4.35 5.55
CA GLU A 60 -18.93 -5.80 5.41
C GLU A 60 -18.06 -6.37 4.30
N SER A 61 -18.05 -5.73 3.13
CA SER A 61 -17.20 -6.12 2.00
C SER A 61 -15.71 -6.04 2.36
N TYR A 62 -15.30 -5.00 3.11
CA TYR A 62 -13.94 -4.88 3.62
C TYR A 62 -13.54 -6.04 4.55
N LYS A 63 -14.37 -6.38 5.53
CA LYS A 63 -14.07 -7.49 6.46
C LYS A 63 -13.89 -8.82 5.74
N GLU A 64 -14.67 -9.05 4.70
CA GLU A 64 -14.55 -10.26 3.88
C GLU A 64 -13.29 -10.22 3.00
N ALA A 65 -13.00 -9.08 2.36
CA ALA A 65 -11.79 -8.90 1.56
C ALA A 65 -10.50 -9.06 2.39
N VAL A 66 -10.44 -8.49 3.60
CA VAL A 66 -9.31 -8.67 4.52
C VAL A 66 -9.10 -10.14 4.87
N LYS A 67 -10.19 -10.87 5.19
CA LYS A 67 -10.10 -12.31 5.48
C LYS A 67 -9.55 -13.11 4.30
N TYR A 68 -9.95 -12.77 3.07
CA TYR A 68 -9.45 -13.43 1.87
C TYR A 68 -7.99 -13.05 1.61
N GLN A 69 -7.59 -11.80 1.81
CA GLN A 69 -6.21 -11.37 1.66
C GLN A 69 -5.28 -12.04 2.69
N GLU A 70 -5.72 -12.21 3.93
CA GLU A 70 -4.98 -12.97 4.94
C GLU A 70 -4.81 -14.45 4.53
N GLU A 71 -5.83 -15.06 3.91
CA GLU A 71 -5.74 -16.42 3.39
C GLU A 71 -4.75 -16.47 2.21
N VAL A 72 -4.77 -15.52 1.30
CA VAL A 72 -3.81 -15.38 0.20
C VAL A 72 -2.38 -15.29 0.73
N ASN A 73 -2.14 -14.43 1.73
CA ASN A 73 -0.83 -14.28 2.35
C ASN A 73 -0.34 -15.60 2.97
N LYS A 74 -1.19 -16.31 3.70
CA LYS A 74 -0.87 -17.62 4.28
C LYS A 74 -0.55 -18.66 3.20
N ASN A 75 -1.30 -18.67 2.10
CA ASN A 75 -1.08 -19.60 1.00
C ASN A 75 0.26 -19.35 0.30
N TYR A 76 0.63 -18.10 0.01
CA TYR A 76 1.93 -17.77 -0.57
C TYR A 76 3.09 -18.17 0.34
N LEU A 77 2.97 -17.90 1.64
CA LEU A 77 3.98 -18.34 2.60
C LEU A 77 4.06 -19.87 2.68
N GLN A 78 2.92 -20.57 2.62
CA GLN A 78 2.89 -22.04 2.57
C GLN A 78 3.51 -22.59 1.29
N ILE A 79 3.28 -21.95 0.14
CA ILE A 79 3.93 -22.30 -1.13
C ILE A 79 5.45 -22.21 -1.00
N ALA A 80 5.98 -21.13 -0.41
CA ALA A 80 7.40 -20.99 -0.16
C ALA A 80 7.96 -22.07 0.79
N LYS A 81 7.20 -22.43 1.84
CA LYS A 81 7.56 -23.53 2.74
C LYS A 81 7.60 -24.88 2.04
N GLU A 82 6.62 -25.18 1.20
CA GLU A 82 6.60 -26.42 0.40
C GLU A 82 7.79 -26.46 -0.56
N GLN A 83 8.09 -25.36 -1.25
CA GLN A 83 9.27 -25.24 -2.10
C GLN A 83 10.58 -25.43 -1.33
N ALA A 84 10.65 -24.94 -0.09
CA ALA A 84 11.78 -25.13 0.80
C ALA A 84 11.88 -26.59 1.34
N GLY A 85 10.90 -27.46 1.07
CA GLY A 85 10.85 -28.81 1.64
C GLY A 85 10.88 -28.76 3.17
N TYR A 86 10.17 -27.83 3.78
CA TYR A 86 10.19 -27.55 5.23
C TYR A 86 9.44 -28.61 6.02
N HIS A 87 9.79 -29.86 5.79
CA HIS A 87 9.37 -30.99 6.57
C HIS A 87 10.60 -31.49 7.30
N LYS A 88 10.90 -31.19 8.49
CA LYS A 88 11.91 -31.74 9.41
C LYS A 88 12.82 -32.91 8.91
N SER A 89 12.86 -33.16 7.59
CA SER A 89 13.56 -34.26 6.96
C SER A 89 14.86 -33.80 6.29
N HIS A 90 15.80 -34.71 6.17
CA HIS A 90 17.08 -34.50 5.53
C HIS A 90 16.88 -34.07 4.07
N GLY A 91 17.43 -32.89 3.69
CA GLY A 91 17.38 -32.37 2.33
C GLY A 91 16.51 -31.12 2.13
N SER A 92 15.89 -30.59 3.18
CA SER A 92 15.22 -29.29 3.14
C SER A 92 16.21 -28.12 2.97
N TRP A 93 15.74 -27.00 2.45
CA TRP A 93 16.53 -25.78 2.29
C TRP A 93 17.24 -25.35 3.59
N GLN A 94 16.59 -25.51 4.75
CA GLN A 94 17.16 -25.28 6.08
C GLN A 94 18.47 -26.07 6.31
N HIS A 95 18.65 -27.21 5.65
CA HIS A 95 19.87 -27.96 5.75
C HIS A 95 21.05 -27.28 5.06
N TYR A 96 20.78 -26.53 3.99
CA TYR A 96 21.80 -25.85 3.20
C TYR A 96 22.04 -24.42 3.64
N LEU A 97 20.99 -23.70 4.06
CA LEU A 97 21.09 -22.34 4.56
C LEU A 97 21.56 -22.34 6.02
N LYS A 98 22.85 -22.09 6.22
CA LYS A 98 23.47 -22.03 7.54
C LYS A 98 23.54 -20.59 8.02
N TRP A 99 22.71 -20.25 8.97
CA TRP A 99 22.68 -18.91 9.57
C TRP A 99 23.93 -18.69 10.42
N THR A 100 24.68 -17.65 10.11
CA THR A 100 25.77 -17.12 10.94
C THR A 100 25.26 -16.01 11.84
N ASP A 101 26.03 -15.63 12.85
CA ASP A 101 25.68 -14.50 13.73
C ASP A 101 25.51 -13.21 12.95
N GLU A 102 26.35 -12.98 11.93
CA GLU A 102 26.27 -11.83 11.03
C GLU A 102 24.95 -11.84 10.23
N MET A 103 24.56 -12.96 9.64
CA MET A 103 23.27 -13.09 8.94
C MET A 103 22.08 -12.83 9.87
N LEU A 104 22.15 -13.32 11.11
CA LEU A 104 21.10 -13.08 12.10
C LEU A 104 21.00 -11.61 12.50
N GLU A 105 22.13 -10.91 12.62
CA GLU A 105 22.16 -9.47 12.90
C GLU A 105 21.54 -8.67 11.75
N HIS A 106 21.89 -8.97 10.51
CA HIS A 106 21.28 -8.38 9.32
C HIS A 106 19.77 -8.60 9.28
N ALA A 107 19.32 -9.84 9.53
CA ALA A 107 17.89 -10.17 9.54
C ALA A 107 17.14 -9.42 10.64
N ARG A 108 17.68 -9.35 11.87
CA ARG A 108 17.08 -8.59 12.98
C ARG A 108 16.96 -7.11 12.68
N LYS A 109 18.00 -6.54 12.09
CA LYS A 109 18.02 -5.13 11.69
C LYS A 109 16.99 -4.83 10.59
N ALA A 110 16.95 -5.68 9.57
CA ALA A 110 16.03 -5.50 8.43
C ALA A 110 14.56 -5.67 8.85
N THR A 111 14.24 -6.71 9.62
CA THR A 111 12.85 -7.05 9.97
C THR A 111 12.32 -6.35 11.22
N GLY A 112 13.22 -5.79 12.05
CA GLY A 112 12.89 -5.28 13.38
C GLY A 112 12.63 -6.37 14.44
N MET A 113 12.71 -7.66 14.07
CA MET A 113 12.49 -8.79 14.99
C MET A 113 13.75 -9.13 15.76
N GLN A 114 13.82 -8.75 17.02
CA GLN A 114 15.00 -9.01 17.88
C GLN A 114 15.22 -10.50 18.21
N ASP A 115 14.17 -11.30 18.15
CA ASP A 115 14.18 -12.74 18.41
C ASP A 115 14.36 -13.59 17.13
N PHE A 116 14.66 -12.94 15.98
CA PHE A 116 14.94 -13.65 14.74
C PHE A 116 16.13 -14.60 14.95
N SER A 117 15.93 -15.91 14.72
CA SER A 117 16.87 -16.98 15.05
C SER A 117 17.24 -17.90 13.89
N GLY A 118 16.70 -17.65 12.70
CA GLY A 118 17.02 -18.41 11.50
C GLY A 118 15.81 -18.76 10.65
N THR A 119 15.89 -19.86 9.91
CA THR A 119 14.85 -20.26 8.93
C THR A 119 13.46 -20.39 9.54
N ASP A 120 13.34 -20.84 10.80
CA ASP A 120 12.03 -20.92 11.46
C ASP A 120 11.38 -19.56 11.63
N SER A 121 12.17 -18.51 11.85
CA SER A 121 11.69 -17.14 11.97
C SER A 121 11.20 -16.56 10.65
N LEU A 122 11.75 -17.00 9.49
CA LEU A 122 11.26 -16.55 8.17
C LEU A 122 9.77 -16.81 7.98
N TRP A 123 9.30 -17.96 8.49
CA TRP A 123 7.92 -18.38 8.31
C TRP A 123 6.91 -17.66 9.22
N ASN A 124 7.38 -16.72 10.03
CA ASN A 124 6.57 -15.88 10.89
C ASN A 124 6.60 -14.41 10.46
N LEU A 125 7.38 -14.08 9.40
CA LEU A 125 7.44 -12.72 8.87
C LEU A 125 6.14 -12.37 8.14
N THR A 126 5.70 -11.11 8.30
CA THR A 126 4.67 -10.53 7.43
C THR A 126 5.24 -10.25 6.03
N PRO A 127 4.40 -10.03 5.01
CA PRO A 127 4.89 -9.64 3.68
C PRO A 127 5.79 -8.39 3.74
N GLU A 128 5.47 -7.40 4.57
CA GLU A 128 6.25 -6.17 4.76
C GLU A 128 7.62 -6.46 5.39
N GLN A 129 7.65 -7.31 6.40
CA GLN A 129 8.90 -7.72 7.04
C GLN A 129 9.77 -8.55 6.08
N MET A 130 9.17 -9.42 5.27
CA MET A 130 9.88 -10.17 4.24
C MET A 130 10.41 -9.24 3.16
N LYS A 131 9.65 -8.21 2.75
CA LYS A 131 10.09 -7.16 1.84
C LYS A 131 11.29 -6.39 2.41
N ALA A 132 11.25 -6.06 3.70
CA ALA A 132 12.37 -5.42 4.39
C ALA A 132 13.62 -6.32 4.41
N LEU A 133 13.45 -7.63 4.68
CA LEU A 133 14.54 -8.61 4.60
C LEU A 133 15.13 -8.70 3.18
N ARG A 134 14.26 -8.69 2.15
CA ARG A 134 14.65 -8.70 0.73
C ARG A 134 15.52 -7.49 0.36
N SER A 135 15.32 -6.35 1.02
CA SER A 135 16.07 -5.11 0.79
C SER A 135 17.50 -5.18 1.33
N ASP A 136 17.82 -6.14 2.19
CA ASP A 136 19.18 -6.50 2.55
C ASP A 136 19.79 -7.40 1.46
N VAL A 137 20.36 -6.77 0.42
CA VAL A 137 20.86 -7.44 -0.79
C VAL A 137 21.90 -8.49 -0.44
N TRP A 138 22.82 -8.18 0.51
CA TRP A 138 23.86 -9.11 0.91
C TRP A 138 23.28 -10.40 1.51
N LEU A 139 22.33 -10.28 2.42
CA LEU A 139 21.69 -11.44 3.05
C LEU A 139 20.85 -12.22 2.04
N TRP A 140 20.12 -11.51 1.18
CA TRP A 140 19.29 -12.16 0.16
C TRP A 140 20.11 -12.94 -0.84
N ASP A 141 21.24 -12.42 -1.30
CA ASP A 141 22.16 -13.11 -2.21
C ASP A 141 22.69 -14.42 -1.60
N ILE A 142 22.97 -14.44 -0.28
CA ILE A 142 23.36 -15.66 0.43
C ILE A 142 22.20 -16.67 0.45
N MET A 143 20.99 -16.23 0.71
CA MET A 143 19.80 -17.07 0.74
C MET A 143 19.54 -17.67 -0.66
N GLU A 144 19.57 -16.87 -1.70
CA GLU A 144 19.36 -17.25 -3.09
C GLU A 144 20.44 -18.23 -3.59
N SER A 145 21.70 -18.00 -3.27
CA SER A 145 22.81 -18.86 -3.66
C SER A 145 22.92 -20.17 -2.84
N SER A 146 22.10 -20.32 -1.81
CA SER A 146 22.18 -21.50 -0.91
C SER A 146 21.67 -22.79 -1.58
N GLY A 147 22.36 -23.89 -1.30
CA GLY A 147 22.03 -25.20 -1.86
C GLY A 147 22.65 -25.45 -3.25
N LYS A 148 22.29 -26.58 -3.86
CA LYS A 148 22.82 -27.01 -5.16
C LYS A 148 21.72 -26.92 -6.23
N GLY A 149 22.14 -26.61 -7.48
CA GLY A 149 21.25 -26.63 -8.64
C GLY A 149 20.12 -25.57 -8.57
N GLY A 150 20.41 -24.37 -8.04
CA GLY A 150 19.42 -23.27 -7.96
C GLY A 150 18.31 -23.53 -6.92
N TYR A 151 18.61 -24.28 -5.86
CA TYR A 151 17.59 -24.59 -4.85
C TYR A 151 17.18 -23.35 -4.06
N GLY A 152 18.16 -22.54 -3.62
CA GLY A 152 17.91 -21.27 -2.93
C GLY A 152 17.10 -20.30 -3.79
N GLU A 153 17.50 -20.14 -5.06
CA GLU A 153 16.79 -19.32 -6.05
C GLU A 153 15.30 -19.69 -6.15
N ARG A 154 14.97 -20.98 -6.31
CA ARG A 154 13.57 -21.42 -6.37
C ARG A 154 12.77 -21.13 -5.09
N VAL A 155 13.42 -21.11 -3.92
CA VAL A 155 12.76 -20.76 -2.66
C VAL A 155 12.56 -19.25 -2.57
N THR A 156 13.59 -18.47 -2.90
CA THR A 156 13.51 -17.01 -2.87
C THR A 156 12.53 -16.48 -3.90
N ASP A 157 12.39 -17.11 -5.08
CA ASP A 157 11.33 -16.79 -6.05
C ASP A 157 9.92 -16.90 -5.42
N LYS A 158 9.68 -17.95 -4.61
CA LYS A 158 8.40 -18.08 -3.90
C LYS A 158 8.23 -17.12 -2.71
N LEU A 159 9.34 -16.69 -2.12
CA LEU A 159 9.31 -15.60 -1.15
C LEU A 159 9.06 -14.25 -1.82
N ASP A 160 9.57 -14.04 -3.05
CA ASP A 160 9.27 -12.83 -3.84
C ASP A 160 7.76 -12.75 -4.18
N ASP A 161 7.11 -13.88 -4.57
CA ASP A 161 5.65 -13.95 -4.74
C ASP A 161 4.89 -13.54 -3.43
N TYR A 162 5.42 -13.94 -2.25
CA TYR A 162 4.87 -13.53 -0.97
C TYR A 162 5.09 -12.05 -0.67
N ILE A 163 6.25 -11.50 -1.03
CA ILE A 163 6.59 -10.08 -0.88
C ILE A 163 5.66 -9.18 -1.69
N GLU A 164 5.18 -9.64 -2.84
CA GLU A 164 4.20 -8.90 -3.65
C GLU A 164 2.87 -8.64 -2.92
N GLN A 165 2.61 -9.37 -1.84
CA GLN A 165 1.44 -9.14 -1.00
C GLN A 165 1.61 -8.00 0.01
N ALA A 166 2.83 -7.44 0.12
CA ALA A 166 3.10 -6.30 1.01
C ALA A 166 2.30 -5.06 0.57
N GLY A 167 1.60 -4.45 1.51
CA GLY A 167 0.74 -3.30 1.26
C GLY A 167 -0.69 -3.62 0.82
N LYS A 168 -1.01 -4.88 0.49
CA LYS A 168 -2.37 -5.24 0.01
C LYS A 168 -3.47 -5.00 1.05
N LEU A 169 -3.19 -5.21 2.33
CA LEU A 169 -4.13 -4.88 3.40
C LEU A 169 -4.32 -3.37 3.57
N GLU A 170 -3.27 -2.58 3.33
CA GLU A 170 -3.34 -1.12 3.32
C GLU A 170 -4.18 -0.63 2.13
N GLU A 171 -3.96 -1.19 0.92
CA GLU A 171 -4.76 -0.89 -0.27
C GLU A 171 -6.26 -1.16 -0.05
N LEU A 172 -6.61 -2.25 0.66
CA LEU A 172 -8.00 -2.56 1.03
C LEU A 172 -8.55 -1.53 2.02
N THR A 173 -7.75 -1.10 2.98
CA THR A 173 -8.13 -0.06 3.95
C THR A 173 -8.37 1.27 3.25
N ASP A 174 -7.50 1.65 2.32
CA ASP A 174 -7.67 2.85 1.49
C ASP A 174 -8.97 2.78 0.65
N SER A 175 -9.28 1.62 0.08
CA SER A 175 -10.52 1.41 -0.67
C SER A 175 -11.76 1.51 0.21
N LEU A 176 -11.69 1.02 1.45
CA LEU A 176 -12.76 1.22 2.43
C LEU A 176 -12.96 2.71 2.74
N TYR A 177 -11.87 3.43 3.03
CA TYR A 177 -11.95 4.85 3.36
C TYR A 177 -12.49 5.65 2.18
N GLU A 178 -12.04 5.36 0.95
CA GLU A 178 -12.62 5.95 -0.26
C GLU A 178 -14.12 5.70 -0.36
N GLY A 179 -14.57 4.48 -0.09
CA GLY A 179 -15.99 4.12 -0.05
C GLY A 179 -16.77 4.86 1.03
N LEU A 180 -16.24 4.98 2.24
CA LEU A 180 -16.89 5.65 3.38
C LEU A 180 -16.91 7.16 3.23
N ILE A 181 -15.77 7.78 2.90
CA ILE A 181 -15.60 9.23 2.77
C ILE A 181 -16.23 9.74 1.46
N GLY A 182 -16.24 8.90 0.42
CA GLY A 182 -16.80 9.23 -0.90
C GLY A 182 -15.79 9.87 -1.86
N MET A 183 -14.52 9.93 -1.48
CA MET A 183 -13.41 10.39 -2.32
C MET A 183 -12.10 9.75 -1.87
N SER A 184 -11.16 9.55 -2.81
CA SER A 184 -9.82 9.07 -2.51
C SER A 184 -8.99 10.16 -1.81
N PHE A 185 -7.91 9.73 -1.13
CA PHE A 185 -6.94 10.67 -0.55
C PHE A 185 -6.37 11.63 -1.59
N ASP A 186 -6.00 11.14 -2.76
CA ASP A 186 -5.44 11.98 -3.83
C ASP A 186 -6.44 13.05 -4.29
N SER A 187 -7.72 12.67 -4.47
CA SER A 187 -8.78 13.62 -4.82
C SER A 187 -9.02 14.67 -3.72
N MET A 188 -8.95 14.26 -2.46
CA MET A 188 -9.07 15.18 -1.33
C MET A 188 -7.88 16.14 -1.26
N TYR A 189 -6.66 15.63 -1.44
CA TYR A 189 -5.43 16.42 -1.48
C TYR A 189 -5.44 17.44 -2.62
N ASP A 190 -5.79 17.02 -3.84
CA ASP A 190 -5.91 17.91 -4.99
C ASP A 190 -6.97 18.99 -4.78
N SER A 191 -8.10 18.63 -4.15
CA SER A 191 -9.16 19.59 -3.79
C SER A 191 -8.66 20.59 -2.74
N PHE A 192 -7.87 20.15 -1.77
CA PHE A 192 -7.27 21.03 -0.75
C PHE A 192 -6.34 22.05 -1.41
N VAL A 193 -5.41 21.60 -2.26
CA VAL A 193 -4.50 22.49 -3.00
C VAL A 193 -5.27 23.45 -3.92
N SER A 194 -6.25 22.94 -4.67
CA SER A 194 -7.05 23.77 -5.60
C SER A 194 -7.88 24.83 -4.87
N SER A 195 -8.45 24.48 -3.71
CA SER A 195 -9.21 25.42 -2.89
C SER A 195 -8.37 26.60 -2.39
N LEU A 196 -7.08 26.36 -2.10
CA LEU A 196 -6.15 27.42 -1.68
C LEU A 196 -5.81 28.39 -2.84
N MET A 197 -5.95 27.92 -4.09
CA MET A 197 -5.69 28.72 -5.29
C MET A 197 -6.91 29.52 -5.78
N ASP A 198 -8.13 29.17 -5.34
CA ASP A 198 -9.36 29.91 -5.67
C ASP A 198 -9.42 31.23 -4.90
N MET A 199 -8.50 32.11 -5.23
CA MET A 199 -8.69 33.55 -4.98
C MET A 199 -9.67 34.07 -6.03
N GLU A 200 -10.63 34.90 -5.64
CA GLU A 200 -11.69 35.45 -6.48
C GLU A 200 -11.19 35.78 -7.89
N LYS A 201 -11.78 35.10 -8.87
CA LYS A 201 -11.46 35.26 -10.28
C LYS A 201 -11.94 36.60 -10.76
N SER A 202 -11.03 37.49 -11.09
CA SER A 202 -11.20 38.38 -12.23
C SER A 202 -10.39 37.82 -13.39
N ALA A 203 -11.08 37.17 -14.32
CA ALA A 203 -10.50 36.59 -15.49
C ALA A 203 -10.28 37.67 -16.51
N GLU A 204 -9.05 38.08 -16.78
CA GLU A 204 -8.81 38.80 -18.04
C GLU A 204 -7.38 38.79 -18.60
N ASP A 205 -6.36 38.15 -17.98
CA ASP A 205 -5.03 38.24 -18.56
C ASP A 205 -4.24 36.95 -18.68
N PHE A 206 -3.75 36.70 -19.89
CA PHE A 206 -2.86 35.59 -20.26
C PHE A 206 -1.54 35.56 -19.45
N ALA A 207 -1.11 36.68 -18.90
CA ALA A 207 0.04 36.80 -18.01
C ALA A 207 -0.26 36.23 -16.61
N ASP A 208 -1.51 36.30 -16.17
CA ASP A 208 -1.96 35.74 -14.90
C ASP A 208 -1.94 34.20 -14.92
N ASP A 209 -2.18 33.57 -16.06
CA ASP A 209 -2.18 32.10 -16.14
C ASP A 209 -0.80 31.52 -15.86
N ILE A 210 0.29 32.10 -16.37
CA ILE A 210 1.65 31.61 -16.13
C ILE A 210 2.03 31.79 -14.65
N SER A 211 1.75 32.96 -14.07
CA SER A 211 1.98 33.23 -12.65
C SER A 211 1.14 32.32 -11.77
N LYS A 212 -0.10 32.02 -12.17
CA LYS A 212 -0.98 31.07 -11.51
C LYS A 212 -0.42 29.64 -11.54
N TYR A 213 0.05 29.16 -12.70
CA TYR A 213 0.68 27.85 -12.82
C TYR A 213 1.94 27.74 -11.95
N PHE A 214 2.76 28.78 -11.93
CA PHE A 214 3.94 28.85 -11.09
C PHE A 214 3.56 28.78 -9.59
N MET A 215 2.60 29.60 -9.18
CA MET A 215 2.08 29.59 -7.81
C MET A 215 1.50 28.24 -7.43
N GLN A 216 0.71 27.64 -8.32
CA GLN A 216 0.13 26.31 -8.08
C GLN A 216 1.20 25.24 -7.92
N ALA A 217 2.22 25.25 -8.77
CA ALA A 217 3.33 24.28 -8.68
C ALA A 217 4.14 24.48 -7.39
N MET A 218 4.47 25.72 -7.02
CA MET A 218 5.17 26.02 -5.78
C MET A 218 4.34 25.67 -4.56
N LEU A 219 3.05 25.99 -4.58
CA LEU A 219 2.13 25.67 -3.50
C LEU A 219 1.96 24.17 -3.34
N SER A 220 1.75 23.42 -4.44
CA SER A 220 1.66 21.96 -4.40
C SER A 220 2.90 21.32 -3.80
N ASN A 221 4.10 21.79 -4.17
CA ASN A 221 5.35 21.28 -3.59
C ASN A 221 5.46 21.62 -2.11
N ALA A 222 5.19 22.88 -1.73
CA ALA A 222 5.27 23.32 -0.33
C ALA A 222 4.21 22.63 0.55
N ILE A 223 3.00 22.40 0.02
CA ILE A 223 1.95 21.62 0.69
C ILE A 223 2.40 20.17 0.80
N GLY A 224 2.96 19.57 -0.28
CA GLY A 224 3.49 18.21 -0.27
C GLY A 224 4.55 18.02 0.82
N GLU A 225 5.48 18.96 0.96
CA GLU A 225 6.53 18.87 1.98
C GLU A 225 6.00 19.04 3.43
N ARG A 226 4.98 19.86 3.65
CA ARG A 226 4.54 20.24 5.01
C ARG A 226 3.27 19.53 5.46
N PHE A 227 2.36 19.20 4.55
CA PHE A 227 1.00 18.81 4.88
C PHE A 227 0.61 17.42 4.38
N SER A 228 1.33 16.80 3.44
CA SER A 228 0.96 15.49 2.89
C SER A 228 0.73 14.47 4.00
N ASP A 229 1.70 14.33 4.91
CA ASP A 229 1.60 13.37 6.02
C ASP A 229 0.48 13.74 7.02
N LYS A 230 0.29 15.05 7.29
CA LYS A 230 -0.77 15.53 8.17
C LYS A 230 -2.16 15.28 7.57
N LEU A 231 -2.32 15.57 6.28
CA LEU A 231 -3.57 15.36 5.55
C LEU A 231 -3.86 13.87 5.40
N ARG A 232 -2.82 13.03 5.19
CA ARG A 232 -2.96 11.58 5.16
C ARG A 232 -3.43 11.05 6.52
N ALA A 233 -2.78 11.45 7.60
CA ALA A 233 -3.16 11.05 8.95
C ALA A 233 -4.59 11.51 9.30
N TRP A 234 -5.00 12.69 8.85
CA TRP A 234 -6.37 13.19 9.01
C TRP A 234 -7.37 12.36 8.20
N TYR A 235 -7.05 12.03 6.96
CA TYR A 235 -7.89 11.19 6.10
C TYR A 235 -8.07 9.79 6.71
N ASP A 236 -6.99 9.19 7.20
CA ASP A 236 -7.02 7.89 7.87
C ASP A 236 -7.84 7.94 9.17
N LYS A 237 -7.70 9.02 9.97
CA LYS A 237 -8.51 9.26 11.17
C LYS A 237 -10.00 9.41 10.82
N PHE A 238 -10.32 10.07 9.71
CA PHE A 238 -11.69 10.19 9.22
C PHE A 238 -12.26 8.82 8.82
N GLY A 239 -11.54 8.05 8.02
CA GLY A 239 -11.94 6.70 7.62
C GLY A 239 -12.11 5.77 8.82
N GLU A 240 -11.17 5.79 9.76
CA GLU A 240 -11.23 4.98 10.98
C GLU A 240 -12.42 5.32 11.87
N ALA A 241 -12.76 6.60 12.02
CA ALA A 241 -13.93 7.04 12.78
C ALA A 241 -15.25 6.50 12.16
N MET A 242 -15.31 6.35 10.84
CA MET A 242 -16.49 5.82 10.14
C MET A 242 -16.52 4.28 10.05
N LYS A 243 -15.43 3.60 10.38
CA LYS A 243 -15.25 2.16 10.10
C LYS A 243 -16.21 1.24 10.86
N ASP A 244 -16.69 1.64 12.04
CA ASP A 244 -17.53 0.80 12.88
C ASP A 244 -18.98 0.76 12.41
N ASP A 245 -19.58 1.92 12.08
CA ASP A 245 -20.99 2.06 11.74
C ASP A 245 -21.26 2.84 10.44
N GLY A 246 -20.22 3.31 9.75
CA GLY A 246 -20.31 4.05 8.50
C GLY A 246 -20.78 5.51 8.69
N THR A 247 -20.75 6.04 9.91
CA THR A 247 -21.22 7.40 10.24
C THR A 247 -20.22 8.10 11.17
N LEU A 248 -20.35 9.43 11.30
CA LEU A 248 -19.64 10.23 12.30
C LEU A 248 -20.63 10.75 13.34
N ASP A 249 -20.28 10.64 14.61
CA ASP A 249 -21.01 11.35 15.65
C ASP A 249 -20.68 12.87 15.64
N ASN A 250 -21.39 13.65 16.48
CA ASN A 250 -21.23 15.10 16.49
C ASN A 250 -19.84 15.55 17.03
N ASN A 251 -19.24 14.77 17.93
CA ASN A 251 -17.93 15.10 18.51
C ASN A 251 -16.83 14.78 17.52
N GLU A 252 -16.87 13.59 16.91
CA GLU A 252 -15.93 13.16 15.86
C GLU A 252 -15.93 14.13 14.68
N ARG A 253 -17.13 14.52 14.23
CA ARG A 253 -17.27 15.53 13.16
C ARG A 253 -16.66 16.85 13.53
N LYS A 254 -16.89 17.32 14.77
CA LYS A 254 -16.33 18.58 15.22
C LYS A 254 -14.81 18.53 15.32
N GLU A 255 -14.25 17.47 15.92
CA GLU A 255 -12.79 17.29 16.02
C GLU A 255 -12.12 17.24 14.64
N LEU A 256 -12.66 16.47 13.72
CA LEU A 256 -12.14 16.37 12.35
C LEU A 256 -12.23 17.72 11.63
N MET A 257 -13.34 18.47 11.80
CA MET A 257 -13.51 19.79 11.21
C MET A 257 -12.52 20.80 11.78
N ASP A 258 -12.38 20.85 13.10
CA ASP A 258 -11.47 21.79 13.78
C ASP A 258 -10.01 21.52 13.38
N GLU A 259 -9.61 20.25 13.26
CA GLU A 259 -8.28 19.84 12.82
C GLU A 259 -8.03 20.24 11.36
N TYR A 260 -8.97 19.94 10.46
CA TYR A 260 -8.87 20.30 9.05
C TYR A 260 -8.79 21.82 8.84
N MET A 261 -9.61 22.59 9.57
CA MET A 261 -9.57 24.06 9.52
C MET A 261 -8.24 24.61 10.02
N GLY A 262 -7.62 23.97 11.01
CA GLY A 262 -6.27 24.30 11.44
C GLY A 262 -5.23 24.14 10.33
N TYR A 263 -5.32 23.09 9.52
CA TYR A 263 -4.46 22.91 8.35
C TYR A 263 -4.74 23.93 7.25
N VAL A 264 -6.02 24.27 7.01
CA VAL A 264 -6.40 25.32 6.06
C VAL A 264 -5.77 26.66 6.47
N ASP A 265 -5.89 27.05 7.74
CA ASP A 265 -5.33 28.30 8.25
C ASP A 265 -3.79 28.36 8.11
N GLU A 266 -3.11 27.24 8.40
CA GLU A 266 -1.66 27.13 8.25
C GLU A 266 -1.25 27.19 6.76
N ALA A 267 -1.99 26.51 5.89
CA ALA A 267 -1.74 26.48 4.46
C ALA A 267 -2.04 27.83 3.79
N MET A 268 -3.06 28.56 4.25
CA MET A 268 -3.35 29.93 3.77
C MET A 268 -2.21 30.89 4.09
N LYS A 269 -1.62 30.81 5.28
CA LYS A 269 -0.43 31.63 5.62
C LYS A 269 0.74 31.29 4.70
N LEU A 270 1.01 30.00 4.47
CA LEU A 270 2.05 29.57 3.54
C LEU A 270 1.79 30.08 2.11
N ARG A 271 0.56 30.01 1.64
CA ARG A 271 0.14 30.56 0.35
C ARG A 271 0.44 32.07 0.26
N ASP A 272 0.06 32.83 1.28
CA ASP A 272 0.24 34.30 1.32
C ASP A 272 1.73 34.67 1.34
N GLU A 273 2.56 33.90 2.07
CA GLU A 273 4.02 34.04 2.05
C GLU A 273 4.61 33.79 0.67
N LEU A 274 4.16 32.74 -0.02
CA LEU A 274 4.60 32.41 -1.38
C LEU A 274 4.12 33.46 -2.40
N ALA A 275 2.90 33.96 -2.27
CA ALA A 275 2.36 35.01 -3.11
C ALA A 275 3.18 36.29 -2.98
N ALA A 276 3.53 36.71 -1.74
CA ALA A 276 4.39 37.84 -1.49
C ALA A 276 5.81 37.65 -2.07
N ALA A 277 6.37 36.43 -1.94
CA ALA A 277 7.71 36.12 -2.44
C ALA A 277 7.79 36.09 -3.97
N THR A 278 6.73 35.61 -4.64
CA THR A 278 6.64 35.51 -6.10
C THR A 278 6.15 36.79 -6.80
N GLY A 279 5.65 37.75 -6.02
CA GLY A 279 5.04 38.99 -6.52
C GLY A 279 3.65 38.79 -7.12
N TYR A 280 3.03 37.63 -6.87
CA TYR A 280 1.69 37.29 -7.36
C TYR A 280 0.63 38.33 -6.97
N ASP A 281 0.65 38.81 -5.72
CA ASP A 281 -0.22 39.89 -5.21
C ASP A 281 -0.02 41.23 -5.92
N LYS A 282 1.21 41.51 -6.36
CA LYS A 282 1.51 42.79 -7.01
C LYS A 282 0.99 42.88 -8.44
N ILE A 283 0.81 41.76 -9.10
CA ILE A 283 0.28 41.71 -10.47
C ILE A 283 -1.21 42.02 -10.45
N SER A 284 -1.97 41.45 -9.51
CA SER A 284 -3.40 41.74 -9.33
C SER A 284 -3.69 43.20 -8.95
N HIS A 285 -2.80 43.82 -8.18
CA HIS A 285 -2.97 45.22 -7.78
C HIS A 285 -2.49 46.24 -8.81
N CYS A 286 -1.51 45.91 -9.66
CA CYS A 286 -1.05 46.82 -10.72
C CYS A 286 -2.10 47.09 -11.81
N LEU A 287 -2.95 46.11 -12.07
CA LEU A 287 -3.99 46.24 -13.10
C LEU A 287 -5.21 47.05 -12.67
N LEU A 288 -5.46 47.12 -11.34
CA LEU A 288 -6.51 48.02 -10.77
C LEU A 288 -6.18 49.51 -10.82
N TYR A 289 -4.89 49.89 -10.90
CA TYR A 289 -4.48 51.30 -10.92
C TYR A 289 -4.33 51.88 -12.34
N THR A 290 -4.39 51.07 -13.40
CA THR A 290 -4.28 51.58 -14.79
C THR A 290 -5.62 51.76 -15.49
N SER A 291 -6.77 51.43 -14.87
CA SER A 291 -8.10 51.62 -15.46
C SER A 291 -8.77 52.93 -15.12
N ASP A 292 -8.22 53.73 -14.16
CA ASP A 292 -8.80 55.01 -13.76
C ASP A 292 -8.10 56.26 -14.32
N ALA A 293 -7.27 56.10 -15.38
CA ALA A 293 -6.63 57.20 -16.07
C ALA A 293 -6.94 57.17 -17.58
N ALA A 294 -8.24 57.36 -17.95
CA ALA A 294 -8.67 57.70 -19.27
C ALA A 294 -9.97 58.52 -19.26
#